data_0c1e76e2789570b42f42607f5cdb1890
#
_entry.id   0c1e76e2789570b42f42607f5cdb1890
#
_cell.length_a   1.000
_cell.length_b   1.000
_cell.length_c   1.000
_cell.angle_alpha   90.00
_cell.angle_beta   90.00
_cell.angle_gamma   90.00
#
_symmetry.space_group_name_H-M   'P 1'
#
loop_
_entity.id
_entity.type
_entity.pdbx_description
1 polymer ?
#
loop_
_entity_poly.entity_id
_entity_poly.type
_entity_poly.pdbx_seq_one_letter_code
_entity_poly.pdbx_strand_id
1 'polypeptide(L)'
;MKNLVKLLINNKTYLLSFISISFLLSNHQLDNYLTGNNTFTVFGTFQDGVERPRDLDFHPTIDNQLWVINQGEDPYNNNSENIHNICVPQNVELTFTIYDSHGDGICCESSQGSYLVSACNNVYASGGDFEFSESTNFNILSNCDNACSNEEVELEIIINTDNWARETSWVLTASDSDVVFARRLEAGGSTVIFHNAGLDNHSSEYRKDSYSRHFMNNASSIAFDDNGFFANTLECQDANYNSNGFFSGPTLWDSDLSIYAVMNQDGPLLGSHLDMIHQSPYSMGIEYAGSGNIYWVFDGYHSSIVRYDFAMPHEIGGSDHSDGRVWRYDEVDILRQEGIPSHMVLDDESGLLYIADTGNQRILRFNTNSGNYSYDLSPYGESLEEYHMMENADWEILIDQGLESPSGIDLFNDHLVVSDHSTGNIIFYDISVNPPIELGRIDTGNENSIMGIKIDPNQKIWYVNYQNNSLIRVDNNELGDINGDGDVNVGDVVVLVDYILNSETFNNSIYDINDDDDVNVSDVVQLVNLILNQ
;
A
#
# COMPACT_ATOMS: atom_id res chain seq x y z
N MET A 1 -16.03 58.93 27.62
CA MET A 1 -15.13 58.43 26.59
C MET A 1 -13.92 57.66 27.17
N LYS A 2 -13.20 58.16 28.19
CA LYS A 2 -12.04 57.45 28.77
C LYS A 2 -12.39 56.05 29.41
N ASN A 3 -13.57 55.92 30.01
CA ASN A 3 -13.98 54.63 30.62
C ASN A 3 -14.46 53.59 29.61
N LEU A 4 -14.94 54.02 28.42
CA LEU A 4 -15.35 53.07 27.38
C LEU A 4 -14.15 52.48 26.65
N VAL A 5 -13.07 53.27 26.49
CA VAL A 5 -11.82 52.79 25.88
C VAL A 5 -11.06 51.80 26.77
N LYS A 6 -11.15 51.98 28.10
CA LYS A 6 -10.57 51.02 29.07
C LYS A 6 -11.32 49.68 29.05
N LEU A 7 -12.64 49.67 28.86
CA LEU A 7 -13.45 48.45 28.78
C LEU A 7 -13.18 47.69 27.46
N LEU A 8 -12.98 48.41 26.35
CA LEU A 8 -12.67 47.80 25.05
C LEU A 8 -11.25 47.20 25.00
N ILE A 9 -10.29 47.83 25.67
CA ILE A 9 -8.91 47.29 25.74
C ILE A 9 -8.87 46.03 26.60
N ASN A 10 -9.57 45.97 27.75
CA ASN A 10 -9.64 44.78 28.55
C ASN A 10 -10.37 43.61 27.83
N ASN A 11 -11.46 43.90 27.10
CA ASN A 11 -12.17 42.87 26.35
C ASN A 11 -11.35 42.32 25.16
N LYS A 12 -10.50 43.14 24.52
CA LYS A 12 -9.58 42.66 23.48
C LYS A 12 -8.47 41.76 24.04
N THR A 13 -7.97 42.05 25.23
CA THR A 13 -6.95 41.23 25.88
C THR A 13 -7.52 39.88 26.34
N TYR A 14 -8.74 39.82 26.78
CA TYR A 14 -9.43 38.55 27.12
C TYR A 14 -9.80 37.76 25.84
N LEU A 15 -10.18 38.41 24.74
CA LEU A 15 -10.47 37.72 23.47
C LEU A 15 -9.19 37.15 22.85
N LEU A 16 -8.06 37.87 22.91
CA LEU A 16 -6.75 37.36 22.46
C LEU A 16 -6.21 36.25 23.36
N SER A 17 -6.45 36.29 24.68
CA SER A 17 -6.05 35.17 25.55
C SER A 17 -6.98 33.95 25.40
N PHE A 18 -8.27 34.14 25.06
CA PHE A 18 -9.16 33.01 24.75
C PHE A 18 -8.85 32.39 23.37
N ILE A 19 -8.48 33.20 22.39
CA ILE A 19 -8.05 32.69 21.06
C ILE A 19 -6.69 31.99 21.18
N SER A 20 -5.75 32.52 21.96
CA SER A 20 -4.46 31.82 22.18
C SER A 20 -4.56 30.57 23.05
N ILE A 21 -5.55 30.47 23.94
CA ILE A 21 -5.80 29.28 24.76
C ILE A 21 -6.55 28.21 23.93
N SER A 22 -7.42 28.59 23.01
CA SER A 22 -8.04 27.62 22.08
C SER A 22 -7.07 27.11 20.99
N PHE A 23 -6.03 27.82 20.67
CA PHE A 23 -4.93 27.30 19.81
C PHE A 23 -3.92 26.42 20.57
N LEU A 24 -3.92 26.45 21.90
CA LEU A 24 -3.04 25.61 22.74
C LEU A 24 -3.72 24.33 23.24
N LEU A 25 -4.96 24.06 22.84
CA LEU A 25 -5.75 22.89 23.26
C LEU A 25 -6.33 22.08 22.10
N SER A 26 -5.86 22.25 20.88
CA SER A 26 -6.03 21.20 19.88
C SER A 26 -4.90 20.18 20.09
N ASN A 27 -5.02 19.30 21.08
CA ASN A 27 -4.31 18.06 21.03
C ASN A 27 -4.71 17.40 19.70
N HIS A 28 -3.77 17.32 18.77
CA HIS A 28 -3.98 16.49 17.59
C HIS A 28 -4.17 15.06 18.09
N GLN A 29 -5.21 14.41 17.64
CA GLN A 29 -5.46 13.02 17.99
C GLN A 29 -4.25 12.13 17.62
N LEU A 30 -3.47 12.53 16.62
CA LEU A 30 -2.21 11.90 16.22
C LEU A 30 -1.12 11.97 17.32
N ASP A 31 -1.09 13.02 18.15
CA ASP A 31 -0.12 13.11 19.26
C ASP A 31 -0.32 12.00 20.30
N ASN A 32 -1.54 11.46 20.38
CA ASN A 32 -1.84 10.38 21.31
C ASN A 32 -1.10 9.09 20.94
N TYR A 33 -0.81 8.85 19.66
CA TYR A 33 0.00 7.71 19.22
C TYR A 33 1.41 7.69 19.83
N LEU A 34 1.94 8.84 20.21
CA LEU A 34 3.27 8.97 20.80
C LEU A 34 3.28 8.79 22.32
N THR A 35 2.11 8.81 22.97
CA THR A 35 1.95 8.75 24.42
C THR A 35 1.15 7.54 24.89
N GLY A 36 0.41 6.88 23.99
CA GLY A 36 -0.52 5.79 24.29
C GLY A 36 0.06 4.40 24.05
N ASN A 37 -0.72 3.40 24.43
CA ASN A 37 -0.48 2.01 24.08
C ASN A 37 -1.09 1.73 22.69
N ASN A 38 -0.26 1.69 21.66
CA ASN A 38 -0.71 1.40 20.32
C ASN A 38 -0.96 -0.10 20.15
N THR A 39 -2.06 -0.45 19.49
CA THR A 39 -2.35 -1.81 19.03
C THR A 39 -2.27 -1.88 17.52
N PHE A 40 -1.81 -3.03 17.01
CA PHE A 40 -1.63 -3.26 15.58
C PHE A 40 -2.65 -4.32 15.15
N THR A 41 -3.71 -3.87 14.50
CA THR A 41 -4.80 -4.75 14.03
C THR A 41 -4.54 -5.17 12.59
N VAL A 42 -4.39 -6.48 12.36
CA VAL A 42 -4.27 -7.03 11.00
C VAL A 42 -5.66 -7.07 10.36
N PHE A 43 -5.86 -6.27 9.33
CA PHE A 43 -7.12 -6.18 8.58
C PHE A 43 -7.13 -7.03 7.32
N GLY A 44 -5.99 -7.14 6.64
CA GLY A 44 -5.84 -7.91 5.42
C GLY A 44 -4.63 -8.81 5.47
N THR A 45 -4.75 -9.98 4.87
CA THR A 45 -3.73 -11.02 4.87
C THR A 45 -3.53 -11.59 3.46
N PHE A 46 -2.59 -12.50 3.32
CA PHE A 46 -2.43 -13.30 2.11
C PHE A 46 -3.73 -14.03 1.70
N GLN A 47 -4.59 -14.42 2.65
CA GLN A 47 -5.87 -15.07 2.35
C GLN A 47 -6.87 -14.12 1.69
N ASP A 48 -6.79 -12.83 2.00
CA ASP A 48 -7.58 -11.78 1.35
C ASP A 48 -7.04 -11.38 -0.02
N GLY A 49 -5.88 -11.89 -0.39
CA GLY A 49 -5.18 -11.54 -1.63
C GLY A 49 -4.09 -10.49 -1.48
N VAL A 50 -3.79 -10.04 -0.26
CA VAL A 50 -2.66 -9.14 0.00
C VAL A 50 -1.36 -9.93 -0.19
N GLU A 51 -0.57 -9.56 -1.20
CA GLU A 51 0.64 -10.27 -1.56
C GLU A 51 1.74 -9.32 -2.01
N ARG A 52 2.80 -9.20 -1.22
CA ARG A 52 3.86 -8.20 -1.44
C ARG A 52 3.29 -6.80 -1.68
N PRO A 53 2.46 -6.31 -0.73
CA PRO A 53 1.80 -5.01 -0.89
C PRO A 53 2.83 -3.89 -0.84
N ARG A 54 2.68 -2.90 -1.71
CA ARG A 54 3.62 -1.78 -1.84
C ARG A 54 3.03 -0.47 -1.36
N ASP A 55 1.73 -0.26 -1.62
CA ASP A 55 1.05 0.98 -1.29
C ASP A 55 -0.43 0.75 -1.01
N LEU A 56 -1.10 1.77 -0.49
CA LEU A 56 -2.53 1.79 -0.22
C LEU A 56 -3.07 3.21 -0.39
N ASP A 57 -4.34 3.31 -0.76
CA ASP A 57 -5.03 4.60 -0.78
C ASP A 57 -6.53 4.44 -0.54
N PHE A 58 -7.17 5.48 0.04
CA PHE A 58 -8.60 5.51 0.28
C PHE A 58 -9.36 6.03 -0.93
N HIS A 59 -10.48 5.36 -1.24
CA HIS A 59 -11.36 5.83 -2.31
C HIS A 59 -12.00 7.17 -1.91
N PRO A 60 -11.91 8.21 -2.75
CA PRO A 60 -12.27 9.58 -2.35
C PRO A 60 -13.77 9.79 -2.15
N THR A 61 -14.63 8.98 -2.78
CA THR A 61 -16.09 9.17 -2.77
C THR A 61 -16.86 8.00 -2.18
N ILE A 62 -16.21 6.90 -1.84
CA ILE A 62 -16.83 5.73 -1.18
C ILE A 62 -16.26 5.62 0.23
N ASP A 63 -17.07 5.94 1.22
CA ASP A 63 -16.67 5.92 2.63
C ASP A 63 -16.09 4.56 3.04
N ASN A 64 -14.96 4.60 3.74
CA ASN A 64 -14.27 3.42 4.26
C ASN A 64 -13.94 2.35 3.19
N GLN A 65 -13.75 2.74 1.93
CA GLN A 65 -13.19 1.86 0.92
C GLN A 65 -11.68 2.12 0.81
N LEU A 66 -10.87 1.10 1.10
CA LEU A 66 -9.41 1.15 1.06
C LEU A 66 -8.89 0.19 -0.01
N TRP A 67 -8.02 0.67 -0.87
CA TRP A 67 -7.36 -0.13 -1.90
C TRP A 67 -5.90 -0.35 -1.54
N VAL A 68 -5.45 -1.60 -1.70
CA VAL A 68 -4.04 -1.99 -1.54
C VAL A 68 -3.53 -2.44 -2.90
N ILE A 69 -2.37 -1.92 -3.33
CA ILE A 69 -1.71 -2.38 -4.54
C ILE A 69 -0.60 -3.38 -4.20
N ASN A 70 -0.65 -4.52 -4.86
CA ASN A 70 0.36 -5.58 -4.78
C ASN A 70 1.39 -5.41 -5.89
N GLN A 71 2.66 -5.65 -5.60
CA GLN A 71 3.77 -5.57 -6.56
C GLN A 71 3.54 -6.44 -7.80
N GLY A 72 3.03 -7.65 -7.60
CA GLY A 72 2.93 -8.66 -8.64
C GLY A 72 4.20 -9.50 -8.80
N GLU A 73 4.17 -10.40 -9.77
CA GLU A 73 5.26 -11.31 -10.12
C GLU A 73 5.88 -10.91 -11.45
N ASP A 74 7.19 -11.10 -11.60
CA ASP A 74 7.80 -11.16 -12.91
C ASP A 74 7.42 -12.48 -13.62
N PRO A 75 7.29 -12.53 -14.94
CA PRO A 75 7.04 -13.79 -15.63
C PRO A 75 8.19 -14.76 -15.40
N TYR A 76 7.89 -16.05 -15.41
CA TYR A 76 8.95 -17.05 -15.53
C TYR A 76 9.77 -16.82 -16.80
N ASN A 77 11.04 -17.18 -16.74
CA ASN A 77 11.85 -17.24 -17.96
C ASN A 77 11.42 -18.43 -18.84
N ASN A 78 11.42 -18.22 -20.14
CA ASN A 78 11.14 -19.30 -21.09
C ASN A 78 12.18 -20.41 -20.98
N ASN A 79 11.74 -21.69 -21.07
CA ASN A 79 12.57 -22.86 -21.00
C ASN A 79 13.49 -22.90 -19.76
N SER A 80 12.95 -22.57 -18.60
CA SER A 80 13.67 -22.53 -17.34
C SER A 80 13.10 -23.48 -16.31
N GLU A 81 13.95 -23.95 -15.41
CA GLU A 81 13.54 -24.69 -14.21
C GLU A 81 13.34 -23.71 -13.07
N ASN A 82 12.17 -23.78 -12.42
CA ASN A 82 11.78 -22.94 -11.28
C ASN A 82 11.40 -23.86 -10.11
N ILE A 83 12.06 -23.68 -8.96
CA ILE A 83 11.89 -24.51 -7.78
C ILE A 83 11.30 -23.69 -6.66
N HIS A 84 10.21 -24.19 -6.05
CA HIS A 84 9.55 -23.59 -4.90
C HIS A 84 9.52 -24.59 -3.75
N ASN A 85 10.04 -24.20 -2.58
CA ASN A 85 10.00 -24.98 -1.36
C ASN A 85 9.01 -24.34 -0.37
N ILE A 86 8.00 -25.10 0.05
CA ILE A 86 6.86 -24.58 0.81
C ILE A 86 6.64 -25.50 2.02
N CYS A 87 6.58 -24.92 3.20
CA CYS A 87 6.18 -25.64 4.40
C CYS A 87 4.65 -25.75 4.46
N VAL A 88 4.14 -26.98 4.49
CA VAL A 88 2.71 -27.27 4.57
C VAL A 88 2.40 -28.14 5.79
N PRO A 89 1.23 -27.99 6.42
CA PRO A 89 0.83 -28.82 7.55
C PRO A 89 0.78 -30.32 7.19
N GLN A 90 1.19 -31.18 8.10
CA GLN A 90 1.03 -32.62 7.96
C GLN A 90 -0.43 -33.03 8.09
N ASN A 91 -0.82 -34.12 7.41
CA ASN A 91 -2.16 -34.73 7.48
C ASN A 91 -3.31 -33.81 7.03
N VAL A 92 -3.02 -32.77 6.26
CA VAL A 92 -4.00 -31.97 5.56
C VAL A 92 -4.09 -32.48 4.12
N GLU A 93 -5.29 -32.62 3.58
CA GLU A 93 -5.48 -32.90 2.17
C GLU A 93 -5.24 -31.60 1.38
N LEU A 94 -4.33 -31.69 0.40
CA LEU A 94 -3.90 -30.56 -0.40
C LEU A 94 -4.40 -30.70 -1.84
N THR A 95 -4.67 -29.57 -2.47
CA THR A 95 -4.94 -29.47 -3.91
C THR A 95 -3.87 -28.60 -4.54
N PHE A 96 -3.09 -29.16 -5.44
CA PHE A 96 -2.24 -28.38 -6.34
C PHE A 96 -2.96 -28.19 -7.66
N THR A 97 -3.10 -26.96 -8.10
CA THR A 97 -3.67 -26.61 -9.42
C THR A 97 -2.66 -25.78 -10.18
N ILE A 98 -2.34 -26.20 -11.40
CA ILE A 98 -1.55 -25.45 -12.36
C ILE A 98 -2.48 -24.91 -13.46
N TYR A 99 -2.17 -23.74 -13.97
CA TYR A 99 -2.94 -23.04 -14.99
C TYR A 99 -2.03 -22.66 -16.16
N ASP A 100 -2.64 -22.64 -17.34
CA ASP A 100 -2.12 -22.08 -18.57
C ASP A 100 -3.18 -21.16 -19.18
N SER A 101 -2.90 -19.87 -19.34
CA SER A 101 -3.88 -18.90 -19.81
C SER A 101 -4.19 -19.00 -21.31
N HIS A 102 -3.33 -19.65 -22.09
CA HIS A 102 -3.58 -19.88 -23.51
C HIS A 102 -4.34 -21.18 -23.79
N GLY A 103 -4.22 -22.19 -22.91
CA GLY A 103 -5.00 -23.41 -22.96
C GLY A 103 -4.38 -24.51 -23.83
N ASP A 104 -3.08 -24.48 -24.07
CA ASP A 104 -2.33 -25.56 -24.74
C ASP A 104 -1.37 -26.30 -23.78
N GLY A 105 -1.46 -25.98 -22.48
CA GLY A 105 -0.60 -26.54 -21.42
C GLY A 105 0.84 -26.04 -21.48
N ILE A 106 1.71 -26.63 -20.68
CA ILE A 106 3.13 -26.26 -20.67
C ILE A 106 4.01 -27.22 -21.47
N CYS A 107 3.40 -28.15 -22.22
CA CYS A 107 4.12 -29.20 -22.97
C CYS A 107 3.42 -29.54 -24.27
N CYS A 108 4.24 -30.04 -25.13
CA CYS A 108 4.08 -31.07 -26.14
C CYS A 108 3.82 -30.64 -27.57
N GLU A 109 3.18 -29.52 -27.86
CA GLU A 109 3.01 -29.03 -29.22
C GLU A 109 4.21 -28.20 -29.75
N SER A 110 4.72 -27.29 -28.89
CA SER A 110 5.80 -26.35 -29.28
C SER A 110 7.05 -26.42 -28.40
N SER A 111 7.01 -27.09 -27.24
CA SER A 111 8.15 -27.22 -26.30
C SER A 111 7.93 -28.33 -25.27
N GLN A 112 8.86 -28.51 -24.33
CA GLN A 112 8.83 -29.61 -23.36
C GLN A 112 8.82 -29.11 -21.92
N GLY A 113 7.83 -28.29 -21.56
CA GLY A 113 7.60 -27.95 -20.16
C GLY A 113 7.05 -29.14 -19.35
N SER A 114 7.17 -29.06 -18.06
CA SER A 114 6.63 -30.06 -17.14
C SER A 114 6.53 -29.51 -15.73
N TYR A 115 5.68 -30.12 -14.89
CA TYR A 115 5.70 -29.82 -13.47
C TYR A 115 5.85 -31.10 -12.63
N LEU A 116 6.38 -30.95 -11.42
CA LEU A 116 6.56 -31.99 -10.42
C LEU A 116 6.27 -31.42 -9.05
N VAL A 117 5.42 -32.10 -8.29
CA VAL A 117 5.16 -31.82 -6.86
C VAL A 117 5.60 -32.99 -6.04
N SER A 118 6.54 -32.79 -5.13
CA SER A 118 7.13 -33.88 -4.34
C SER A 118 7.41 -33.48 -2.90
N ALA A 119 7.39 -34.47 -2.00
CA ALA A 119 7.85 -34.33 -0.63
C ALA A 119 8.35 -35.69 -0.12
N CYS A 120 9.33 -35.72 0.78
CA CYS A 120 9.83 -36.98 1.40
C CYS A 120 10.23 -38.08 0.38
N ASN A 121 10.80 -37.69 -0.76
CA ASN A 121 11.13 -38.60 -1.89
C ASN A 121 9.91 -39.26 -2.56
N ASN A 122 8.70 -38.80 -2.32
CA ASN A 122 7.50 -39.24 -3.03
C ASN A 122 7.00 -38.16 -3.97
N VAL A 123 6.55 -38.56 -5.16
CA VAL A 123 5.89 -37.71 -6.11
C VAL A 123 4.39 -37.76 -5.86
N TYR A 124 3.75 -36.59 -5.74
CA TYR A 124 2.32 -36.43 -5.49
C TYR A 124 1.55 -35.96 -6.72
N ALA A 125 2.17 -35.13 -7.54
CA ALA A 125 1.61 -34.67 -8.81
C ALA A 125 2.73 -34.44 -9.84
N SER A 126 2.44 -34.69 -11.10
CA SER A 126 3.35 -34.39 -12.20
C SER A 126 2.59 -34.38 -13.52
N GLY A 127 2.97 -33.52 -14.44
CA GLY A 127 2.31 -33.40 -15.74
C GLY A 127 2.95 -32.35 -16.63
N GLY A 128 2.18 -31.83 -17.58
CA GLY A 128 2.59 -30.81 -18.54
C GLY A 128 1.66 -30.73 -19.75
N ASP A 129 0.98 -31.83 -20.09
CA ASP A 129 0.01 -31.94 -21.18
C ASP A 129 -1.40 -31.83 -20.60
N PHE A 130 -1.93 -30.59 -20.57
CA PHE A 130 -3.28 -30.26 -20.10
C PHE A 130 -3.78 -29.06 -20.92
N GLU A 131 -5.05 -28.75 -20.83
CA GLU A 131 -5.62 -27.56 -21.46
C GLU A 131 -5.37 -26.32 -20.61
N PHE A 132 -6.41 -25.64 -20.13
CA PHE A 132 -6.32 -24.42 -19.32
C PHE A 132 -5.87 -24.67 -17.87
N SER A 133 -6.09 -25.86 -17.35
CA SER A 133 -5.67 -26.19 -15.98
C SER A 133 -5.66 -27.69 -15.71
N GLU A 134 -4.85 -28.08 -14.73
CA GLU A 134 -4.85 -29.43 -14.16
C GLU A 134 -4.79 -29.34 -12.64
N SER A 135 -5.64 -30.14 -11.95
CA SER A 135 -5.71 -30.18 -10.49
C SER A 135 -5.46 -31.58 -9.95
N THR A 136 -4.65 -31.70 -8.91
CA THR A 136 -4.37 -32.95 -8.23
C THR A 136 -4.54 -32.82 -6.74
N ASN A 137 -5.37 -33.70 -6.15
CA ASN A 137 -5.54 -33.79 -4.70
C ASN A 137 -4.59 -34.85 -4.14
N PHE A 138 -3.94 -34.57 -3.01
CA PHE A 138 -3.03 -35.49 -2.35
C PHE A 138 -2.93 -35.20 -0.86
N ASN A 139 -2.38 -36.17 -0.12
CA ASN A 139 -2.17 -36.05 1.32
C ASN A 139 -0.75 -36.51 1.67
N ILE A 140 -0.02 -35.69 2.43
CA ILE A 140 1.33 -35.99 2.87
C ILE A 140 1.25 -36.67 4.23
N LEU A 141 1.42 -38.00 4.25
CA LEU A 141 1.31 -38.84 5.45
C LEU A 141 2.67 -39.17 6.09
N SER A 142 3.76 -38.79 5.42
CA SER A 142 5.10 -39.18 5.83
C SER A 142 5.79 -38.06 6.59
N ASN A 143 6.36 -38.42 7.75
CA ASN A 143 7.27 -37.52 8.45
C ASN A 143 8.67 -37.72 7.90
N CYS A 144 9.34 -36.66 7.45
CA CYS A 144 10.71 -36.68 6.95
C CYS A 144 11.53 -35.60 7.60
N ASP A 145 12.83 -35.77 7.64
CA ASP A 145 13.74 -34.69 8.02
C ASP A 145 13.65 -33.59 6.97
N ASN A 146 13.23 -32.39 7.35
CA ASN A 146 13.01 -31.24 6.49
C ASN A 146 13.37 -29.92 7.22
N ALA A 147 13.35 -28.81 6.49
CA ALA A 147 13.68 -27.48 7.02
C ALA A 147 12.51 -26.81 7.76
N CYS A 148 11.31 -27.39 7.72
CA CYS A 148 10.10 -26.82 8.30
C CYS A 148 9.93 -27.13 9.80
N SER A 149 8.91 -26.57 10.43
CA SER A 149 8.58 -26.83 11.85
C SER A 149 8.15 -28.29 12.10
N ASN A 150 8.07 -28.70 13.36
CA ASN A 150 7.81 -30.11 13.74
C ASN A 150 6.44 -30.68 13.28
N GLU A 151 5.49 -29.84 12.90
CA GLU A 151 4.16 -30.23 12.45
C GLU A 151 3.95 -29.98 10.94
N GLU A 152 5.02 -29.58 10.24
CA GLU A 152 5.00 -29.27 8.83
C GLU A 152 5.92 -30.16 8.02
N VAL A 153 5.70 -30.20 6.72
CA VAL A 153 6.53 -30.92 5.75
C VAL A 153 6.90 -29.96 4.62
N GLU A 154 8.16 -30.00 4.21
CA GLU A 154 8.62 -29.28 3.04
C GLU A 154 8.12 -29.98 1.77
N LEU A 155 7.31 -29.24 1.01
CA LEU A 155 6.83 -29.59 -0.32
C LEU A 155 7.69 -28.86 -1.35
N GLU A 156 8.26 -29.61 -2.29
CA GLU A 156 8.99 -29.07 -3.43
C GLU A 156 8.09 -29.08 -4.66
N ILE A 157 7.94 -27.92 -5.29
CA ILE A 157 7.24 -27.74 -6.57
C ILE A 157 8.27 -27.31 -7.61
N ILE A 158 8.46 -28.10 -8.65
CA ILE A 158 9.35 -27.80 -9.77
C ILE A 158 8.50 -27.53 -11.00
N ILE A 159 8.68 -26.36 -11.60
CA ILE A 159 8.04 -25.96 -12.85
C ILE A 159 9.12 -25.76 -13.92
N ASN A 160 9.15 -26.63 -14.90
CA ASN A 160 9.95 -26.46 -16.11
C ASN A 160 9.06 -25.79 -17.16
N THR A 161 9.32 -24.54 -17.45
CA THR A 161 8.54 -23.76 -18.38
C THR A 161 8.85 -24.10 -19.84
N ASP A 162 7.93 -23.79 -20.70
CA ASP A 162 8.05 -23.87 -22.13
C ASP A 162 8.53 -22.52 -22.77
N ASN A 163 8.22 -22.29 -24.05
CA ASN A 163 8.52 -21.04 -24.77
C ASN A 163 7.59 -19.89 -24.38
N TRP A 164 6.51 -20.15 -23.63
CA TRP A 164 5.46 -19.21 -23.26
C TRP A 164 5.27 -19.13 -21.73
N ALA A 165 6.36 -19.16 -21.00
CA ALA A 165 6.42 -19.21 -19.54
C ALA A 165 5.54 -18.19 -18.80
N ARG A 166 5.20 -17.09 -19.46
CA ARG A 166 4.32 -16.03 -18.92
C ARG A 166 2.87 -16.47 -18.72
N GLU A 167 2.46 -17.56 -19.35
CA GLU A 167 1.07 -18.09 -19.32
C GLU A 167 0.88 -19.07 -18.15
N THR A 168 1.97 -19.47 -17.48
CA THR A 168 1.98 -20.45 -16.41
C THR A 168 1.78 -19.80 -15.05
N SER A 169 0.78 -20.27 -14.32
CA SER A 169 0.54 -19.95 -12.91
C SER A 169 0.12 -21.20 -12.11
N TRP A 170 0.11 -21.13 -10.78
CA TRP A 170 -0.30 -22.24 -9.96
C TRP A 170 -0.76 -21.81 -8.55
N VAL A 171 -1.52 -22.66 -7.89
CA VAL A 171 -1.96 -22.48 -6.50
C VAL A 171 -1.93 -23.79 -5.75
N LEU A 172 -1.58 -23.72 -4.48
CA LEU A 172 -1.64 -24.82 -3.52
C LEU A 172 -2.61 -24.47 -2.40
N THR A 173 -3.70 -25.22 -2.28
CA THR A 173 -4.75 -24.98 -1.27
C THR A 173 -4.97 -26.19 -0.37
N ALA A 174 -5.68 -26.01 0.74
CA ALA A 174 -6.35 -27.12 1.41
C ALA A 174 -7.54 -27.59 0.56
N SER A 175 -7.76 -28.90 0.45
CA SER A 175 -8.82 -29.45 -0.40
C SER A 175 -10.22 -29.28 0.17
N ASP A 176 -10.35 -29.06 1.47
CA ASP A 176 -11.62 -28.96 2.20
C ASP A 176 -12.01 -27.52 2.58
N SER A 177 -11.17 -26.55 2.21
CA SER A 177 -11.37 -25.14 2.53
C SER A 177 -10.67 -24.23 1.51
N ASP A 178 -10.99 -22.94 1.54
CA ASP A 178 -10.37 -21.92 0.68
C ASP A 178 -8.99 -21.46 1.18
N VAL A 179 -8.39 -22.15 2.15
CA VAL A 179 -7.06 -21.79 2.68
C VAL A 179 -5.99 -22.00 1.62
N VAL A 180 -5.31 -20.92 1.24
CA VAL A 180 -4.19 -20.91 0.30
C VAL A 180 -2.87 -21.01 1.07
N PHE A 181 -2.08 -22.06 0.82
CA PHE A 181 -0.75 -22.23 1.42
C PHE A 181 0.33 -21.48 0.62
N ALA A 182 0.23 -21.54 -0.70
CA ALA A 182 1.10 -20.83 -1.60
C ALA A 182 0.47 -20.69 -2.98
N ARG A 183 0.92 -19.72 -3.73
CA ARG A 183 0.54 -19.53 -5.14
C ARG A 183 1.64 -18.80 -5.88
N ARG A 184 1.59 -18.91 -7.18
CA ARG A 184 2.27 -18.02 -8.08
C ARG A 184 1.28 -17.59 -9.17
N LEU A 185 0.98 -16.32 -9.16
CA LEU A 185 0.07 -15.73 -10.14
C LEU A 185 0.81 -15.45 -11.44
N GLU A 186 0.06 -15.16 -12.49
CA GLU A 186 0.60 -14.59 -13.71
C GLU A 186 1.32 -13.26 -13.43
N ALA A 187 2.23 -12.87 -14.34
CA ALA A 187 2.98 -11.63 -14.21
C ALA A 187 2.09 -10.38 -14.06
N GLY A 188 2.60 -9.37 -13.38
CA GLY A 188 1.94 -8.09 -13.12
C GLY A 188 1.24 -8.02 -11.78
N GLY A 189 1.05 -6.79 -11.30
CA GLY A 189 0.40 -6.47 -10.04
C GLY A 189 -1.10 -6.74 -10.00
N SER A 190 -1.68 -6.47 -8.86
CA SER A 190 -3.10 -6.62 -8.57
C SER A 190 -3.52 -5.63 -7.49
N THR A 191 -4.81 -5.52 -7.24
CA THR A 191 -5.33 -4.75 -6.10
C THR A 191 -6.19 -5.63 -5.19
N VAL A 192 -6.22 -5.25 -3.91
CA VAL A 192 -7.20 -5.75 -2.96
C VAL A 192 -8.03 -4.58 -2.46
N ILE A 193 -9.34 -4.67 -2.63
CA ILE A 193 -10.29 -3.66 -2.24
C ILE A 193 -10.92 -4.09 -0.91
N PHE A 194 -10.72 -3.30 0.13
CA PHE A 194 -11.36 -3.49 1.43
C PHE A 194 -12.59 -2.59 1.52
N HIS A 195 -13.77 -3.19 1.53
CA HIS A 195 -15.03 -2.50 1.76
C HIS A 195 -15.29 -2.37 3.26
N ASN A 196 -15.80 -1.22 3.70
CA ASN A 196 -16.01 -0.92 5.12
C ASN A 196 -14.75 -1.12 5.98
N ALA A 197 -13.59 -0.73 5.46
CA ALA A 197 -12.33 -0.81 6.19
C ALA A 197 -12.44 -0.13 7.56
N GLY A 198 -12.01 -0.84 8.60
CA GLY A 198 -12.12 -0.37 9.98
C GLY A 198 -13.43 -0.67 10.68
N LEU A 199 -14.43 -1.26 10.01
CA LEU A 199 -15.72 -1.63 10.60
C LEU A 199 -15.82 -3.15 10.79
N ASP A 200 -16.69 -3.60 11.70
CA ASP A 200 -16.90 -5.03 12.00
C ASP A 200 -17.40 -5.86 10.81
N ASN A 201 -18.08 -5.21 9.85
CA ASN A 201 -18.63 -5.82 8.65
C ASN A 201 -17.75 -5.62 7.42
N HIS A 202 -16.44 -5.41 7.59
CA HIS A 202 -15.53 -5.28 6.47
C HIS A 202 -15.47 -6.58 5.63
N SER A 203 -15.14 -6.42 4.38
CA SER A 203 -14.90 -7.52 3.44
C SER A 203 -13.81 -7.14 2.46
N SER A 204 -13.15 -8.13 1.87
CA SER A 204 -12.09 -7.93 0.88
C SER A 204 -12.53 -8.44 -0.49
N GLU A 205 -12.01 -7.82 -1.54
CA GLU A 205 -12.20 -8.23 -2.93
C GLU A 205 -10.87 -8.12 -3.68
N TYR A 206 -10.34 -9.26 -4.15
CA TYR A 206 -9.13 -9.31 -4.98
C TYR A 206 -9.46 -9.02 -6.44
N ARG A 207 -8.69 -8.15 -7.10
CA ARG A 207 -8.83 -7.78 -8.50
C ARG A 207 -7.48 -7.79 -9.23
N LYS A 208 -7.46 -8.42 -10.41
CA LYS A 208 -6.31 -8.43 -11.31
C LYS A 208 -6.80 -8.30 -12.75
N ASP A 209 -6.35 -7.26 -13.44
CA ASP A 209 -6.60 -7.10 -14.87
C ASP A 209 -5.73 -8.09 -15.67
N SER A 210 -6.29 -8.72 -16.71
CA SER A 210 -5.58 -9.70 -17.55
C SER A 210 -4.37 -9.10 -18.30
N TYR A 211 -4.32 -7.78 -18.44
CA TYR A 211 -3.20 -7.04 -19.01
C TYR A 211 -2.29 -6.39 -17.95
N SER A 212 -2.47 -6.71 -16.69
CA SER A 212 -1.69 -6.16 -15.56
C SER A 212 -0.18 -6.38 -15.72
N ARG A 213 0.25 -7.41 -16.46
CA ARG A 213 1.66 -7.62 -16.79
C ARG A 213 2.32 -6.45 -17.52
N HIS A 214 1.53 -5.62 -18.22
CA HIS A 214 1.97 -4.38 -18.85
C HIS A 214 1.65 -3.17 -17.98
N PHE A 215 0.41 -3.02 -17.58
CA PHE A 215 -0.12 -1.82 -16.94
C PHE A 215 0.14 -1.73 -15.43
N MET A 216 0.48 -2.86 -14.79
CA MET A 216 0.86 -2.97 -13.38
C MET A 216 2.13 -3.81 -13.19
N ASN A 217 3.04 -3.79 -14.18
CA ASN A 217 4.30 -4.53 -14.11
C ASN A 217 5.15 -4.03 -12.95
N ASN A 218 5.34 -4.87 -11.92
CA ASN A 218 6.08 -4.51 -10.71
C ASN A 218 5.54 -3.21 -10.09
N ALA A 219 4.23 -3.19 -9.80
CA ALA A 219 3.55 -2.00 -9.30
C ALA A 219 4.17 -1.48 -7.99
N SER A 220 4.34 -0.17 -7.87
CA SER A 220 5.06 0.47 -6.76
C SER A 220 4.19 1.41 -5.93
N SER A 221 3.20 2.08 -6.51
CA SER A 221 2.37 3.06 -5.81
C SER A 221 1.00 3.19 -6.47
N ILE A 222 0.02 3.71 -5.72
CA ILE A 222 -1.35 4.00 -6.16
C ILE A 222 -1.77 5.35 -5.61
N ALA A 223 -2.52 6.15 -6.39
CA ALA A 223 -3.15 7.38 -5.94
C ALA A 223 -4.50 7.57 -6.62
N PHE A 224 -5.53 7.93 -5.85
CA PHE A 224 -6.85 8.31 -6.36
C PHE A 224 -6.93 9.78 -6.72
N ASP A 225 -7.75 10.12 -7.73
CA ASP A 225 -8.22 11.48 -7.96
C ASP A 225 -9.57 11.73 -7.25
N ASP A 226 -10.07 12.97 -7.26
CA ASP A 226 -11.35 13.34 -6.61
C ASP A 226 -12.60 12.72 -7.25
N ASN A 227 -12.49 12.15 -8.46
CA ASN A 227 -13.62 11.61 -9.23
C ASN A 227 -13.75 10.09 -9.10
N GLY A 228 -12.77 9.43 -8.49
CA GLY A 228 -12.71 7.99 -8.34
C GLY A 228 -11.95 7.28 -9.45
N PHE A 229 -11.18 7.99 -10.28
CA PHE A 229 -10.12 7.36 -11.05
C PHE A 229 -8.90 7.16 -10.15
N PHE A 230 -8.06 6.21 -10.50
CA PHE A 230 -6.78 6.04 -9.83
C PHE A 230 -5.66 5.81 -10.85
N ALA A 231 -4.47 6.20 -10.46
CA ALA A 231 -3.29 5.86 -11.24
C ALA A 231 -2.31 5.05 -10.41
N ASN A 232 -1.51 4.22 -11.09
CA ASN A 232 -0.43 3.46 -10.48
C ASN A 232 0.90 3.69 -11.20
N THR A 233 1.99 3.44 -10.51
CA THR A 233 3.35 3.44 -11.05
C THR A 233 3.97 2.06 -11.07
N LEU A 234 5.03 1.92 -11.91
CA LEU A 234 5.68 0.65 -12.20
C LEU A 234 7.20 0.73 -11.95
N GLU A 235 7.72 -0.08 -11.04
CA GLU A 235 9.16 -0.23 -10.83
C GLU A 235 9.76 -1.18 -11.86
N CYS A 236 9.59 -0.90 -13.15
CA CYS A 236 10.21 -1.68 -14.22
C CYS A 236 10.86 -0.77 -15.26
N GLN A 237 11.87 -1.28 -15.96
CA GLN A 237 12.53 -0.53 -17.01
C GLN A 237 11.66 -0.41 -18.26
N ASP A 238 11.00 -1.50 -18.63
CA ASP A 238 10.17 -1.61 -19.82
C ASP A 238 8.96 -2.52 -19.51
N ALA A 239 7.77 -2.00 -19.64
CA ALA A 239 6.53 -2.71 -19.36
C ALA A 239 6.26 -3.90 -20.30
N ASN A 240 6.98 -3.98 -21.42
CA ASN A 240 6.95 -5.11 -22.35
C ASN A 240 8.10 -6.11 -22.13
N TYR A 241 8.87 -5.98 -21.03
CA TYR A 241 10.01 -6.84 -20.70
C TYR A 241 11.14 -6.84 -21.74
N ASN A 242 11.31 -5.74 -22.49
CA ASN A 242 12.42 -5.60 -23.41
C ASN A 242 13.68 -5.16 -22.67
N SER A 243 14.72 -5.98 -22.65
CA SER A 243 15.96 -5.73 -21.91
C SER A 243 16.72 -4.45 -22.34
N ASN A 244 16.42 -3.89 -23.51
CA ASN A 244 17.00 -2.66 -24.01
C ASN A 244 15.95 -1.54 -24.19
N GLY A 245 14.72 -1.75 -23.73
CA GLY A 245 13.63 -0.79 -23.79
C GLY A 245 13.59 0.10 -22.56
N PHE A 246 12.83 1.19 -22.67
CA PHE A 246 12.58 2.15 -21.58
C PHE A 246 11.11 2.57 -21.58
N PHE A 247 10.23 1.72 -22.10
CA PHE A 247 8.81 1.98 -22.29
C PHE A 247 8.04 1.62 -21.02
N SER A 248 7.99 2.55 -20.06
CA SER A 248 7.33 2.40 -18.77
C SER A 248 6.94 3.75 -18.19
N GLY A 249 5.86 3.79 -17.40
CA GLY A 249 5.35 4.99 -16.75
C GLY A 249 4.01 4.73 -16.06
N PRO A 250 3.32 5.78 -15.57
CA PRO A 250 2.07 5.63 -14.84
C PRO A 250 0.91 5.21 -15.74
N THR A 251 -0.02 4.45 -15.18
CA THR A 251 -1.26 4.00 -15.83
C THR A 251 -2.48 4.50 -15.08
N LEU A 252 -3.49 4.99 -15.82
CA LEU A 252 -4.77 5.49 -15.30
C LEU A 252 -5.87 4.42 -15.44
N TRP A 253 -6.74 4.33 -14.43
CA TRP A 253 -7.84 3.36 -14.33
C TRP A 253 -9.12 4.00 -13.81
N ASP A 254 -10.27 3.39 -14.13
CA ASP A 254 -11.53 3.65 -13.47
C ASP A 254 -11.67 2.75 -12.24
N SER A 255 -12.10 3.27 -11.09
CA SER A 255 -12.34 2.45 -9.90
C SER A 255 -13.73 1.81 -9.84
N ASP A 256 -14.62 2.08 -10.83
CA ASP A 256 -15.90 1.38 -10.93
C ASP A 256 -15.63 -0.13 -11.10
N LEU A 257 -16.03 -0.93 -10.10
CA LEU A 257 -15.82 -2.37 -10.08
C LEU A 257 -16.59 -3.14 -11.16
N SER A 258 -17.48 -2.49 -11.92
CA SER A 258 -18.06 -3.03 -13.15
C SER A 258 -17.16 -2.80 -14.39
N ILE A 259 -16.14 -1.97 -14.27
CA ILE A 259 -15.17 -1.62 -15.31
C ILE A 259 -13.81 -2.24 -14.99
N TYR A 260 -13.22 -1.87 -13.86
CA TYR A 260 -11.88 -2.29 -13.43
C TYR A 260 -11.75 -3.81 -13.33
N ALA A 261 -10.79 -4.37 -14.07
CA ALA A 261 -10.52 -5.81 -14.17
C ALA A 261 -11.74 -6.66 -14.58
N VAL A 262 -12.69 -6.06 -15.33
CA VAL A 262 -13.88 -6.72 -15.87
C VAL A 262 -14.02 -6.48 -17.37
N MET A 263 -13.80 -5.24 -17.81
CA MET A 263 -13.96 -4.89 -19.22
C MET A 263 -12.75 -5.35 -20.05
N ASN A 264 -12.99 -5.83 -21.27
CA ASN A 264 -11.96 -6.18 -22.27
C ASN A 264 -10.92 -7.22 -21.81
N GLN A 265 -11.26 -8.13 -20.92
CA GLN A 265 -10.30 -9.08 -20.36
C GLN A 265 -9.82 -10.13 -21.39
N ASP A 266 -10.59 -10.38 -22.46
CA ASP A 266 -10.29 -11.37 -23.51
C ASP A 266 -9.83 -10.75 -24.84
N GLY A 267 -9.58 -9.41 -24.83
CA GLY A 267 -9.25 -8.68 -26.07
C GLY A 267 -10.50 -8.40 -26.96
N PRO A 268 -10.36 -7.74 -28.12
CA PRO A 268 -9.10 -7.28 -28.76
C PRO A 268 -8.52 -6.00 -28.15
N LEU A 269 -9.25 -5.30 -27.28
CA LEU A 269 -8.77 -4.17 -26.50
C LEU A 269 -7.93 -4.68 -25.31
N LEU A 270 -7.11 -3.79 -24.70
CA LEU A 270 -6.08 -4.16 -23.76
C LEU A 270 -6.54 -4.00 -22.28
N GLY A 271 -7.51 -4.80 -21.86
CA GLY A 271 -8.02 -4.76 -20.49
C GLY A 271 -8.86 -3.53 -20.19
N SER A 272 -8.87 -3.13 -18.93
CA SER A 272 -9.75 -2.08 -18.42
C SER A 272 -9.06 -0.73 -18.15
N HIS A 273 -7.77 -0.56 -18.51
CA HIS A 273 -7.08 0.71 -18.33
C HIS A 273 -7.70 1.83 -19.18
N LEU A 274 -7.52 3.07 -18.72
CA LEU A 274 -8.03 4.27 -19.40
C LEU A 274 -6.93 5.02 -20.16
N ASP A 275 -5.69 4.95 -19.68
CA ASP A 275 -4.53 5.58 -20.30
C ASP A 275 -3.23 5.04 -19.71
N MET A 276 -2.09 5.21 -20.43
CA MET A 276 -0.75 4.95 -19.93
C MET A 276 0.27 5.80 -20.70
N ILE A 277 1.10 6.57 -20.01
CA ILE A 277 2.13 7.40 -20.63
C ILE A 277 3.52 6.89 -20.21
N HIS A 278 4.38 6.51 -21.18
CA HIS A 278 5.57 5.70 -20.97
C HIS A 278 6.89 6.50 -20.93
N GLN A 279 7.01 7.50 -20.05
CA GLN A 279 8.20 8.36 -20.02
C GLN A 279 8.98 8.30 -18.68
N SER A 280 8.59 7.41 -17.75
CA SER A 280 9.24 7.30 -16.43
C SER A 280 9.50 5.84 -16.03
N PRO A 281 10.57 5.22 -16.55
CA PRO A 281 11.01 3.89 -16.11
C PRO A 281 11.38 3.90 -14.62
N TYR A 282 11.15 2.76 -13.96
CA TYR A 282 11.39 2.62 -12.52
C TYR A 282 10.69 3.69 -11.67
N SER A 283 9.43 3.99 -11.99
CA SER A 283 8.62 4.90 -11.18
C SER A 283 8.39 4.30 -9.79
N MET A 284 8.60 5.11 -8.73
CA MET A 284 8.61 4.61 -7.35
C MET A 284 7.48 5.18 -6.49
N GLY A 285 6.81 6.23 -6.93
CA GLY A 285 5.72 6.87 -6.22
C GLY A 285 4.84 7.68 -7.15
N ILE A 286 3.58 7.86 -6.78
CA ILE A 286 2.61 8.68 -7.49
C ILE A 286 1.73 9.42 -6.49
N GLU A 287 1.32 10.64 -6.84
CA GLU A 287 0.39 11.45 -6.05
C GLU A 287 -0.50 12.28 -6.96
N TYR A 288 -1.78 12.40 -6.62
CA TYR A 288 -2.73 13.22 -7.34
C TYR A 288 -2.40 14.71 -7.23
N ALA A 289 -2.54 15.45 -8.31
CA ALA A 289 -2.18 16.88 -8.35
C ALA A 289 -3.33 17.82 -7.98
N GLY A 290 -4.43 17.32 -7.39
CA GLY A 290 -5.56 18.11 -6.92
C GLY A 290 -6.48 18.62 -8.04
N SER A 291 -6.28 18.25 -9.30
CA SER A 291 -7.16 18.65 -10.41
C SER A 291 -6.97 17.84 -11.68
N GLY A 292 -8.06 17.53 -12.39
CA GLY A 292 -8.03 16.82 -13.67
C GLY A 292 -7.48 15.40 -13.53
N ASN A 293 -6.97 14.83 -14.63
CA ASN A 293 -6.29 13.54 -14.63
C ASN A 293 -4.77 13.77 -14.52
N ILE A 294 -4.35 14.54 -13.51
CA ILE A 294 -2.98 15.02 -13.36
C ILE A 294 -2.35 14.40 -12.12
N TYR A 295 -1.13 13.88 -12.28
CA TYR A 295 -0.41 13.20 -11.22
C TYR A 295 1.06 13.62 -11.19
N TRP A 296 1.65 13.63 -9.99
CA TRP A 296 3.08 13.74 -9.75
C TRP A 296 3.69 12.36 -9.63
N VAL A 297 4.83 12.13 -10.28
CA VAL A 297 5.49 10.82 -10.33
C VAL A 297 6.95 10.96 -9.94
N PHE A 298 7.41 10.05 -9.08
CA PHE A 298 8.84 9.86 -8.76
C PHE A 298 9.47 8.98 -9.85
N ASP A 299 10.24 9.57 -10.76
CA ASP A 299 10.95 8.85 -11.83
C ASP A 299 12.33 8.39 -11.35
N GLY A 300 12.45 7.10 -11.05
CA GLY A 300 13.69 6.53 -10.52
C GLY A 300 14.80 6.33 -11.55
N TYR A 301 14.49 6.34 -12.85
CA TYR A 301 15.49 6.21 -13.90
C TYR A 301 16.20 7.54 -14.20
N HIS A 302 15.43 8.61 -14.36
CA HIS A 302 15.97 9.93 -14.67
C HIS A 302 16.27 10.75 -13.41
N SER A 303 16.04 10.21 -12.22
CA SER A 303 16.24 10.91 -10.93
C SER A 303 15.51 12.24 -10.85
N SER A 304 14.23 12.27 -11.23
CA SER A 304 13.46 13.50 -11.40
C SER A 304 12.02 13.36 -10.89
N ILE A 305 11.42 14.47 -10.50
CA ILE A 305 9.97 14.56 -10.30
C ILE A 305 9.32 14.95 -11.63
N VAL A 306 8.21 14.29 -11.96
CA VAL A 306 7.54 14.47 -13.25
C VAL A 306 6.06 14.69 -13.04
N ARG A 307 5.48 15.70 -13.70
CA ARG A 307 4.05 15.93 -13.77
C ARG A 307 3.49 15.25 -15.02
N TYR A 308 2.54 14.37 -14.83
CA TYR A 308 1.77 13.70 -15.88
C TYR A 308 0.38 14.29 -15.95
N ASP A 309 -0.09 14.62 -17.15
CA ASP A 309 -1.46 15.02 -17.44
C ASP A 309 -1.99 14.08 -18.54
N PHE A 310 -2.86 13.16 -18.17
CA PHE A 310 -3.48 12.21 -19.09
C PHE A 310 -4.53 12.85 -19.99
N ALA A 311 -4.82 14.16 -19.78
CA ALA A 311 -5.78 14.94 -20.54
C ALA A 311 -7.17 14.24 -20.66
N MET A 312 -7.52 13.73 -21.83
CA MET A 312 -8.78 13.01 -22.05
C MET A 312 -8.49 11.51 -22.13
N PRO A 313 -8.93 10.72 -21.13
CA PRO A 313 -8.76 9.27 -21.19
C PRO A 313 -9.34 8.70 -22.50
N HIS A 314 -8.64 7.75 -23.10
CA HIS A 314 -9.13 7.05 -24.29
C HIS A 314 -10.29 6.08 -23.95
N GLU A 315 -10.88 5.41 -24.95
CA GLU A 315 -11.83 4.33 -24.68
C GLU A 315 -11.19 3.23 -23.84
N ILE A 316 -11.97 2.58 -22.96
CA ILE A 316 -11.50 1.53 -22.05
C ILE A 316 -10.72 0.47 -22.84
N GLY A 317 -9.42 0.30 -22.49
CA GLY A 317 -8.51 -0.63 -23.15
C GLY A 317 -7.95 -0.13 -24.49
N GLY A 318 -8.08 1.14 -24.80
CA GLY A 318 -7.53 1.78 -26.00
C GLY A 318 -6.01 1.92 -25.96
N SER A 319 -5.46 2.74 -26.86
CA SER A 319 -4.00 2.93 -26.99
C SER A 319 -3.62 4.30 -27.59
N ASP A 320 -4.47 5.29 -27.56
CA ASP A 320 -4.16 6.63 -28.05
C ASP A 320 -3.79 7.55 -26.88
N HIS A 321 -2.51 7.81 -26.71
CA HIS A 321 -1.92 8.64 -25.66
C HIS A 321 -1.46 10.00 -26.20
N SER A 322 -1.85 10.38 -27.43
CA SER A 322 -1.26 11.49 -28.18
C SER A 322 -1.59 12.89 -27.65
N ASP A 323 -2.60 13.03 -26.77
CA ASP A 323 -2.96 14.26 -26.08
C ASP A 323 -2.33 14.40 -24.70
N GLY A 324 -1.58 13.39 -24.26
CA GLY A 324 -0.87 13.38 -22.98
C GLY A 324 0.22 14.44 -22.90
N ARG A 325 0.43 15.00 -21.71
CA ARG A 325 1.42 16.05 -21.44
C ARG A 325 2.30 15.65 -20.27
N VAL A 326 3.61 15.82 -20.44
CA VAL A 326 4.62 15.43 -19.45
C VAL A 326 5.59 16.57 -19.19
N TRP A 327 5.75 16.98 -17.93
CA TRP A 327 6.68 18.03 -17.51
C TRP A 327 7.67 17.46 -16.50
N ARG A 328 8.95 17.46 -16.85
CA ARG A 328 10.04 16.89 -16.06
C ARG A 328 10.84 17.96 -15.33
N TYR A 329 11.16 17.71 -14.08
CA TYR A 329 11.93 18.57 -13.18
C TYR A 329 13.18 17.81 -12.73
N ASP A 330 14.24 17.81 -13.56
CA ASP A 330 15.47 17.05 -13.31
C ASP A 330 16.42 17.74 -12.30
N GLU A 331 16.17 19.01 -11.98
CA GLU A 331 16.90 19.70 -10.91
C GLU A 331 16.51 19.25 -9.50
N VAL A 332 15.37 18.57 -9.35
CA VAL A 332 14.98 17.89 -8.11
C VAL A 332 15.65 16.52 -8.10
N ASP A 333 16.91 16.51 -7.66
CA ASP A 333 17.78 15.33 -7.70
C ASP A 333 17.36 14.29 -6.65
N ILE A 334 16.56 13.32 -7.06
CA ILE A 334 16.04 12.22 -6.25
C ILE A 334 16.77 10.90 -6.58
N LEU A 335 16.76 9.96 -5.63
CA LEU A 335 17.39 8.66 -5.80
C LEU A 335 16.46 7.52 -5.35
N ARG A 336 16.12 6.61 -6.26
CA ARG A 336 15.39 5.40 -5.90
C ARG A 336 16.26 4.41 -5.12
N GLN A 337 15.63 3.65 -4.24
CA GLN A 337 16.18 2.41 -3.69
C GLN A 337 15.41 1.25 -4.30
N GLU A 338 16.11 0.32 -4.96
CA GLU A 338 15.47 -0.82 -5.61
C GLU A 338 14.62 -1.63 -4.62
N GLY A 339 13.38 -1.93 -5.02
CA GLY A 339 12.44 -2.72 -4.23
C GLY A 339 11.72 -1.94 -3.12
N ILE A 340 12.04 -0.69 -2.85
CA ILE A 340 11.39 0.12 -1.82
C ILE A 340 10.76 1.35 -2.48
N PRO A 341 9.43 1.52 -2.43
CA PRO A 341 8.75 2.69 -2.98
C PRO A 341 9.19 4.00 -2.32
N SER A 342 9.04 5.07 -3.07
CA SER A 342 9.31 6.45 -2.67
C SER A 342 8.01 7.26 -2.83
N HIS A 343 7.11 7.16 -1.85
CA HIS A 343 5.79 7.77 -1.95
C HIS A 343 5.83 9.29 -1.75
N MET A 344 4.74 9.92 -2.09
CA MET A 344 4.57 11.37 -2.03
C MET A 344 3.20 11.71 -1.44
N VAL A 345 3.07 12.93 -0.91
CA VAL A 345 1.79 13.48 -0.47
C VAL A 345 1.75 14.97 -0.78
N LEU A 346 0.64 15.43 -1.35
CA LEU A 346 0.39 16.84 -1.68
C LEU A 346 -0.43 17.51 -0.57
N ASP A 347 0.03 18.66 -0.11
CA ASP A 347 -0.81 19.60 0.62
C ASP A 347 -1.54 20.49 -0.40
N ASP A 348 -2.80 20.19 -0.65
CA ASP A 348 -3.64 20.89 -1.64
C ASP A 348 -3.84 22.38 -1.33
N GLU A 349 -3.82 22.78 -0.05
CA GLU A 349 -4.00 24.17 0.34
C GLU A 349 -2.78 25.02 -0.01
N SER A 350 -1.58 24.50 0.22
CA SER A 350 -0.32 25.22 -0.03
C SER A 350 0.25 24.93 -1.42
N GLY A 351 -0.10 23.83 -2.05
CA GLY A 351 0.52 23.31 -3.27
C GLY A 351 1.95 22.79 -3.04
N LEU A 352 2.25 22.33 -1.83
CA LEU A 352 3.55 21.76 -1.48
C LEU A 352 3.48 20.23 -1.51
N LEU A 353 4.34 19.62 -2.32
CA LEU A 353 4.49 18.18 -2.43
C LEU A 353 5.63 17.72 -1.52
N TYR A 354 5.32 16.80 -0.60
CA TYR A 354 6.31 16.16 0.27
C TYR A 354 6.69 14.81 -0.33
N ILE A 355 7.98 14.50 -0.39
CA ILE A 355 8.51 13.37 -1.15
C ILE A 355 9.45 12.55 -0.27
N ALA A 356 9.16 11.26 -0.12
CA ALA A 356 10.10 10.31 0.47
C ALA A 356 11.19 9.97 -0.54
N ASP A 357 12.37 10.60 -0.42
CA ASP A 357 13.54 10.33 -1.26
C ASP A 357 14.38 9.20 -0.63
N THR A 358 13.89 7.97 -0.82
CA THR A 358 14.33 6.76 -0.13
C THR A 358 15.82 6.51 -0.28
N GLY A 359 16.35 6.59 -1.51
CA GLY A 359 17.77 6.31 -1.78
C GLY A 359 18.72 7.35 -1.22
N ASN A 360 18.26 8.58 -0.97
CA ASN A 360 19.01 9.64 -0.32
C ASN A 360 18.71 9.75 1.18
N GLN A 361 17.83 8.92 1.75
CA GLN A 361 17.48 8.87 3.18
C GLN A 361 16.96 10.23 3.72
N ARG A 362 16.06 10.88 2.95
CA ARG A 362 15.60 12.23 3.27
C ARG A 362 14.15 12.46 2.82
N ILE A 363 13.56 13.53 3.30
CA ILE A 363 12.28 14.06 2.82
C ILE A 363 12.52 15.38 2.10
N LEU A 364 11.97 15.52 0.91
CA LEU A 364 11.98 16.77 0.15
C LEU A 364 10.63 17.48 0.27
N ARG A 365 10.64 18.79 0.07
CA ARG A 365 9.46 19.62 -0.15
C ARG A 365 9.62 20.36 -1.47
N PHE A 366 8.63 20.21 -2.36
CA PHE A 366 8.61 20.77 -3.70
C PHE A 366 7.35 21.62 -3.91
N ASN A 367 7.50 22.84 -4.41
CA ASN A 367 6.38 23.71 -4.72
C ASN A 367 5.85 23.40 -6.13
N THR A 368 4.69 22.76 -6.21
CA THR A 368 4.06 22.33 -7.47
C THR A 368 3.66 23.48 -8.39
N ASN A 369 3.56 24.71 -7.86
CA ASN A 369 3.24 25.93 -8.60
C ASN A 369 4.50 26.65 -9.11
N SER A 370 5.68 26.04 -9.02
CA SER A 370 6.95 26.61 -9.44
C SER A 370 7.53 25.91 -10.68
N GLY A 371 8.63 26.45 -11.18
CA GLY A 371 9.28 25.98 -12.40
C GLY A 371 8.77 26.70 -13.65
N ASN A 372 9.62 26.74 -14.64
CA ASN A 372 9.35 27.38 -15.93
C ASN A 372 9.75 26.45 -17.07
N TYR A 373 8.99 26.50 -18.17
CA TYR A 373 9.39 25.81 -19.40
C TYR A 373 10.80 26.21 -19.83
N SER A 374 11.62 25.20 -20.16
CA SER A 374 12.98 25.40 -20.67
C SER A 374 13.09 24.95 -22.13
N TYR A 375 12.84 23.69 -22.42
CA TYR A 375 12.90 23.14 -23.80
C TYR A 375 12.06 21.87 -23.94
N ASP A 376 11.78 21.50 -25.20
CA ASP A 376 11.07 20.28 -25.53
C ASP A 376 11.99 19.05 -25.44
N LEU A 377 11.46 17.99 -24.84
CA LEU A 377 12.05 16.65 -24.84
C LEU A 377 11.46 15.81 -25.99
N SER A 378 12.13 14.73 -26.34
CA SER A 378 11.63 13.77 -27.34
C SER A 378 11.03 12.56 -26.63
N PRO A 379 9.72 12.28 -26.80
CA PRO A 379 9.09 11.11 -26.19
C PRO A 379 9.73 9.81 -26.70
N TYR A 380 9.84 8.82 -25.82
CA TYR A 380 10.31 7.49 -26.16
C TYR A 380 9.13 6.59 -26.54
N GLY A 381 9.09 6.12 -27.77
CA GLY A 381 8.18 5.06 -28.23
C GLY A 381 6.72 5.47 -28.47
N GLU A 382 6.33 6.70 -28.18
CA GLU A 382 4.96 7.21 -28.33
C GLU A 382 4.94 8.67 -28.79
N SER A 383 3.75 9.20 -29.08
CA SER A 383 3.54 10.62 -29.40
C SER A 383 2.82 11.27 -28.23
N LEU A 384 3.24 12.49 -27.83
CA LEU A 384 2.62 13.29 -26.79
C LEU A 384 2.30 14.70 -27.33
N GLU A 385 1.29 15.37 -26.78
CA GLU A 385 1.02 16.78 -27.06
C GLU A 385 2.16 17.67 -26.54
N GLU A 386 2.65 17.38 -25.32
CA GLU A 386 3.75 18.10 -24.70
C GLU A 386 4.70 17.14 -23.99
N TYR A 387 6.00 17.35 -24.16
CA TYR A 387 7.02 16.77 -23.30
C TYR A 387 8.11 17.80 -23.04
N HIS A 388 8.08 18.38 -21.85
CA HIS A 388 8.89 19.55 -21.52
C HIS A 388 9.87 19.28 -20.40
N MET A 389 11.07 19.87 -20.53
CA MET A 389 11.97 20.10 -19.42
C MET A 389 11.58 21.40 -18.72
N MET A 390 11.44 21.37 -17.41
CA MET A 390 11.15 22.49 -16.54
C MET A 390 12.39 22.87 -15.73
N GLU A 391 12.60 24.17 -15.48
CA GLU A 391 13.72 24.68 -14.72
C GLU A 391 13.28 25.78 -13.72
N ASN A 392 14.14 26.07 -12.74
CA ASN A 392 13.90 27.04 -11.66
C ASN A 392 12.68 26.67 -10.81
N ALA A 393 12.56 25.42 -10.46
CA ALA A 393 11.59 24.96 -9.47
C ALA A 393 12.03 25.38 -8.05
N ASP A 394 11.05 25.63 -7.21
CA ASP A 394 11.26 25.93 -5.79
C ASP A 394 11.12 24.64 -4.99
N TRP A 395 12.24 24.12 -4.50
CA TRP A 395 12.30 22.91 -3.70
C TRP A 395 13.42 22.94 -2.67
N GLU A 396 13.30 22.13 -1.63
CA GLU A 396 14.30 22.05 -0.57
C GLU A 396 14.38 20.66 0.04
N ILE A 397 15.51 20.38 0.70
CA ILE A 397 15.61 19.24 1.59
C ILE A 397 14.96 19.65 2.92
N LEU A 398 13.84 19.03 3.25
CA LEU A 398 13.07 19.36 4.44
C LEU A 398 13.60 18.63 5.68
N ILE A 399 13.91 17.32 5.54
CA ILE A 399 14.42 16.47 6.61
C ILE A 399 15.56 15.61 6.04
N ASP A 400 16.74 15.63 6.63
CA ASP A 400 17.92 14.87 6.20
C ASP A 400 18.58 14.07 7.33
N GLN A 401 17.92 13.95 8.48
CA GLN A 401 18.46 13.25 9.64
C GLN A 401 17.45 12.27 10.22
N GLY A 402 17.96 11.14 10.71
CA GLY A 402 17.18 10.18 11.47
C GLY A 402 16.29 9.25 10.62
N LEU A 403 16.48 9.21 9.30
CA LEU A 403 15.82 8.33 8.34
C LEU A 403 16.84 7.34 7.77
N GLU A 404 16.43 6.10 7.51
CA GLU A 404 17.26 5.08 6.86
C GLU A 404 16.72 4.68 5.48
N SER A 405 15.41 4.43 5.35
CA SER A 405 14.74 4.14 4.10
C SER A 405 13.28 4.65 4.17
N PRO A 406 13.06 5.97 4.16
CA PRO A 406 11.70 6.52 4.16
C PRO A 406 10.97 6.03 2.89
N SER A 407 9.79 5.46 3.07
CA SER A 407 9.02 4.85 1.98
C SER A 407 7.63 5.46 1.86
N GLY A 408 6.71 5.11 2.75
CA GLY A 408 5.38 5.71 2.82
C GLY A 408 5.42 7.08 3.49
N ILE A 409 4.55 7.97 3.06
CA ILE A 409 4.41 9.32 3.61
C ILE A 409 2.95 9.76 3.50
N ASP A 410 2.44 10.38 4.55
CA ASP A 410 1.12 10.98 4.54
C ASP A 410 1.06 12.23 5.42
N LEU A 411 0.06 13.07 5.21
CA LEU A 411 -0.08 14.37 5.86
C LEU A 411 -1.46 14.52 6.49
N PHE A 412 -1.49 14.93 7.74
CA PHE A 412 -2.73 15.33 8.40
C PHE A 412 -2.54 16.66 9.13
N ASN A 413 -3.12 17.73 8.62
CA ASN A 413 -2.84 19.11 9.02
C ASN A 413 -1.33 19.41 8.99
N ASP A 414 -0.74 19.81 10.13
CA ASP A 414 0.68 20.11 10.26
C ASP A 414 1.53 18.88 10.66
N HIS A 415 0.95 17.66 10.66
CA HIS A 415 1.66 16.42 11.00
C HIS A 415 2.00 15.65 9.74
N LEU A 416 3.31 15.54 9.46
CA LEU A 416 3.84 14.66 8.43
C LEU A 416 4.20 13.32 9.07
N VAL A 417 3.63 12.23 8.55
CA VAL A 417 3.84 10.88 9.05
C VAL A 417 4.59 10.06 8.00
N VAL A 418 5.68 9.44 8.39
CA VAL A 418 6.60 8.74 7.47
C VAL A 418 6.82 7.31 7.98
N SER A 419 6.62 6.31 7.10
CA SER A 419 7.09 4.95 7.37
C SER A 419 8.54 4.81 6.93
N ASP A 420 9.41 4.34 7.82
CA ASP A 420 10.79 4.01 7.50
C ASP A 420 10.94 2.49 7.35
N HIS A 421 11.11 2.03 6.12
CA HIS A 421 11.15 0.63 5.76
C HIS A 421 12.23 -0.15 6.53
N SER A 422 13.46 0.38 6.58
CA SER A 422 14.59 -0.33 7.19
C SER A 422 14.46 -0.47 8.68
N THR A 423 13.97 0.55 9.37
CA THR A 423 13.85 0.54 10.83
C THR A 423 12.53 -0.03 11.34
N GLY A 424 11.51 -0.11 10.49
CA GLY A 424 10.15 -0.50 10.89
C GLY A 424 9.44 0.57 11.72
N ASN A 425 9.93 1.81 11.75
CA ASN A 425 9.34 2.89 12.50
C ASN A 425 8.32 3.68 11.67
N ILE A 426 7.27 4.15 12.33
CA ILE A 426 6.40 5.23 11.86
C ILE A 426 6.83 6.49 12.59
N ILE A 427 7.24 7.53 11.87
CA ILE A 427 7.89 8.73 12.42
C ILE A 427 6.97 9.93 12.19
N PHE A 428 6.79 10.75 13.21
CA PHE A 428 5.92 11.91 13.20
C PHE A 428 6.73 13.20 13.24
N TYR A 429 6.42 14.13 12.37
CA TYR A 429 7.04 15.46 12.32
C TYR A 429 5.99 16.55 12.38
N ASP A 430 6.25 17.61 13.17
CA ASP A 430 5.55 18.89 13.11
C ASP A 430 6.19 19.75 12.01
N ILE A 431 5.47 19.99 10.93
CA ILE A 431 5.90 20.81 9.79
C ILE A 431 5.35 22.24 9.83
N SER A 432 4.60 22.61 10.87
CA SER A 432 4.17 24.00 11.10
C SER A 432 5.35 24.94 11.36
N VAL A 433 6.49 24.37 11.72
CA VAL A 433 7.75 25.08 11.99
C VAL A 433 8.83 24.69 10.98
N ASN A 434 9.77 25.59 10.75
CA ASN A 434 10.91 25.35 9.86
C ASN A 434 12.22 25.65 10.58
N PRO A 435 13.15 24.68 10.76
CA PRO A 435 13.05 23.28 10.32
C PRO A 435 11.97 22.50 11.08
N PRO A 436 11.42 21.43 10.47
CA PRO A 436 10.48 20.52 11.14
C PRO A 436 11.04 19.91 12.41
N ILE A 437 10.14 19.60 13.35
CA ILE A 437 10.52 18.97 14.61
C ILE A 437 9.99 17.53 14.60
N GLU A 438 10.86 16.55 14.85
CA GLU A 438 10.42 15.19 15.12
C GLU A 438 9.68 15.15 16.46
N LEU A 439 8.40 14.76 16.42
CA LEU A 439 7.54 14.62 17.60
C LEU A 439 7.77 13.29 18.31
N GLY A 440 8.07 12.23 17.56
CA GLY A 440 8.34 10.90 18.08
C GLY A 440 8.20 9.80 17.04
N ARG A 441 8.29 8.56 17.50
CA ARG A 441 8.24 7.36 16.66
C ARG A 441 7.42 6.26 17.28
N ILE A 442 6.77 5.45 16.44
CA ILE A 442 6.15 4.17 16.81
C ILE A 442 7.02 3.06 16.22
N ASP A 443 7.52 2.18 17.05
CA ASP A 443 8.16 0.93 16.62
C ASP A 443 7.08 -0.10 16.30
N THR A 444 6.96 -0.51 15.04
CA THR A 444 5.99 -1.53 14.61
C THR A 444 6.49 -2.97 14.85
N GLY A 445 7.75 -3.14 15.22
CA GLY A 445 8.41 -4.46 15.29
C GLY A 445 8.63 -5.13 13.93
N ASN A 446 8.48 -4.40 12.82
CA ASN A 446 8.51 -4.92 11.46
C ASN A 446 9.64 -4.27 10.64
N GLU A 447 10.90 -4.47 11.06
CA GLU A 447 12.06 -4.01 10.31
C GLU A 447 12.10 -4.60 8.89
N ASN A 448 12.54 -3.81 7.91
CA ASN A 448 12.66 -4.17 6.49
C ASN A 448 11.34 -4.63 5.83
N SER A 449 10.20 -4.10 6.28
CA SER A 449 8.90 -4.63 5.87
C SER A 449 7.83 -3.57 5.56
N ILE A 450 7.79 -2.47 6.32
CA ILE A 450 6.72 -1.48 6.15
C ILE A 450 6.97 -0.60 4.91
N MET A 451 5.90 -0.31 4.16
CA MET A 451 5.98 0.52 2.95
C MET A 451 4.91 1.61 2.97
N GLY A 452 3.91 1.57 2.11
CA GLY A 452 2.85 2.57 2.05
C GLY A 452 2.17 2.82 3.39
N ILE A 453 1.81 4.08 3.65
CA ILE A 453 1.12 4.53 4.86
C ILE A 453 0.04 5.54 4.47
N LYS A 454 -1.12 5.47 5.12
CA LYS A 454 -2.21 6.46 4.99
C LYS A 454 -2.89 6.70 6.32
N ILE A 455 -3.39 7.91 6.49
CA ILE A 455 -4.18 8.35 7.66
C ILE A 455 -5.63 8.47 7.19
N ASP A 456 -6.53 7.70 7.80
CA ASP A 456 -7.95 7.79 7.46
C ASP A 456 -8.61 9.07 8.01
N PRO A 457 -9.84 9.42 7.58
CA PRO A 457 -10.55 10.59 8.10
C PRO A 457 -10.80 10.59 9.61
N ASN A 458 -10.74 9.41 10.25
CA ASN A 458 -10.85 9.25 11.71
C ASN A 458 -9.48 9.30 12.40
N GLN A 459 -8.42 9.71 11.67
CA GLN A 459 -7.05 9.80 12.13
C GLN A 459 -6.45 8.46 12.57
N LYS A 460 -6.96 7.33 12.04
CA LYS A 460 -6.33 6.03 12.20
C LYS A 460 -5.23 5.87 11.15
N ILE A 461 -4.11 5.31 11.57
CA ILE A 461 -2.96 5.07 10.69
C ILE A 461 -3.06 3.68 10.10
N TRP A 462 -2.93 3.57 8.79
CA TRP A 462 -2.91 2.33 8.05
C TRP A 462 -1.59 2.19 7.33
N TYR A 463 -1.00 0.99 7.34
CA TYR A 463 0.19 0.71 6.56
C TYR A 463 0.20 -0.71 6.00
N VAL A 464 0.99 -0.92 4.96
CA VAL A 464 1.22 -2.25 4.38
C VAL A 464 2.54 -2.82 4.84
N ASN A 465 2.53 -4.12 5.14
CA ASN A 465 3.72 -4.89 5.47
C ASN A 465 4.03 -5.86 4.32
N TYR A 466 5.10 -5.56 3.61
CA TYR A 466 5.52 -6.28 2.41
C TYR A 466 5.89 -7.75 2.68
N GLN A 467 6.69 -8.00 3.73
CA GLN A 467 7.17 -9.36 4.01
C GLN A 467 6.10 -10.28 4.60
N ASN A 468 5.20 -9.71 5.41
CA ASN A 468 4.15 -10.48 6.08
C ASN A 468 2.86 -10.54 5.26
N ASN A 469 2.84 -9.95 4.05
CA ASN A 469 1.67 -9.93 3.18
C ASN A 469 0.43 -9.43 3.93
N SER A 470 0.51 -8.26 4.55
CA SER A 470 -0.59 -7.78 5.39
C SER A 470 -0.85 -6.28 5.27
N LEU A 471 -2.13 -5.94 5.47
CA LEU A 471 -2.63 -4.61 5.74
C LEU A 471 -2.86 -4.47 7.23
N ILE A 472 -2.29 -3.43 7.85
CA ILE A 472 -2.33 -3.23 9.30
C ILE A 472 -2.88 -1.84 9.59
N ARG A 473 -3.81 -1.77 10.56
CA ARG A 473 -4.24 -0.52 11.19
C ARG A 473 -3.57 -0.37 12.54
N VAL A 474 -3.05 0.82 12.80
CA VAL A 474 -2.59 1.21 14.13
C VAL A 474 -3.75 1.90 14.85
N ASP A 475 -4.14 1.35 15.98
CA ASP A 475 -5.12 1.95 16.85
C ASP A 475 -4.42 2.50 18.11
N ASN A 476 -4.67 3.78 18.40
CA ASN A 476 -4.28 4.33 19.67
C ASN A 476 -5.40 4.08 20.67
N ASN A 477 -5.13 3.25 21.64
CA ASN A 477 -6.04 3.06 22.75
C ASN A 477 -5.68 4.09 23.82
N GLU A 478 -6.36 5.22 23.84
CA GLU A 478 -6.32 6.10 24.99
C GLU A 478 -6.73 5.28 26.23
N LEU A 479 -5.94 5.37 27.30
CA LEU A 479 -6.22 4.63 28.52
C LEU A 479 -7.62 5.02 29.02
N GLY A 480 -8.56 4.07 28.93
CA GLY A 480 -9.95 4.28 29.30
C GLY A 480 -10.93 4.38 28.13
N ASP A 481 -10.48 4.54 26.87
CA ASP A 481 -11.32 4.36 25.68
C ASP A 481 -11.44 2.85 25.37
N ILE A 482 -12.38 2.22 26.05
CA ILE A 482 -12.55 0.75 26.01
C ILE A 482 -13.40 0.33 24.81
N ASN A 483 -14.30 1.19 24.38
CA ASN A 483 -15.18 0.91 23.24
C ASN A 483 -14.55 1.31 21.88
N GLY A 484 -13.42 2.03 21.90
CA GLY A 484 -12.68 2.45 20.70
C GLY A 484 -13.35 3.57 19.91
N ASP A 485 -14.25 4.37 20.55
CA ASP A 485 -14.95 5.45 19.86
C ASP A 485 -14.17 6.79 19.85
N GLY A 486 -13.01 6.82 20.53
CA GLY A 486 -12.12 7.98 20.62
C GLY A 486 -12.43 8.93 21.78
N ASP A 487 -13.45 8.64 22.61
CA ASP A 487 -13.86 9.45 23.74
C ASP A 487 -13.86 8.62 25.03
N VAL A 488 -13.03 8.94 26.00
CA VAL A 488 -13.10 8.31 27.34
C VAL A 488 -14.29 8.84 28.09
N ASN A 489 -15.40 8.09 28.15
CA ASN A 489 -16.68 8.55 28.68
C ASN A 489 -17.46 7.42 29.40
N VAL A 490 -18.73 7.67 29.74
CA VAL A 490 -19.57 6.68 30.43
C VAL A 490 -19.85 5.43 29.56
N GLY A 491 -19.73 5.53 28.25
CA GLY A 491 -19.83 4.39 27.35
C GLY A 491 -18.82 3.30 27.68
N ASP A 492 -17.57 3.69 27.94
CA ASP A 492 -16.48 2.79 28.32
C ASP A 492 -16.70 2.09 29.64
N VAL A 493 -17.25 2.81 30.61
CA VAL A 493 -17.63 2.23 31.91
C VAL A 493 -18.66 1.11 31.71
N VAL A 494 -19.61 1.28 30.80
CA VAL A 494 -20.63 0.26 30.50
C VAL A 494 -19.98 -0.97 29.87
N VAL A 495 -19.07 -0.79 28.91
CA VAL A 495 -18.35 -1.89 28.28
C VAL A 495 -17.46 -2.64 29.28
N LEU A 496 -16.69 -1.92 30.11
CA LEU A 496 -15.85 -2.54 31.14
C LEU A 496 -16.69 -3.35 32.16
N VAL A 497 -17.81 -2.81 32.62
CA VAL A 497 -18.72 -3.52 33.54
C VAL A 497 -19.30 -4.77 32.85
N ASP A 498 -19.72 -4.67 31.60
CA ASP A 498 -20.25 -5.83 30.84
C ASP A 498 -19.16 -6.91 30.66
N TYR A 499 -17.93 -6.52 30.36
CA TYR A 499 -16.79 -7.43 30.28
C TYR A 499 -16.55 -8.16 31.61
N ILE A 500 -16.48 -7.44 32.74
CA ILE A 500 -16.27 -8.03 34.07
C ILE A 500 -17.39 -9.01 34.44
N LEU A 501 -18.64 -8.73 34.03
CA LEU A 501 -19.78 -9.58 34.35
C LEU A 501 -19.93 -10.84 33.49
N ASN A 502 -19.46 -10.79 32.26
CA ASN A 502 -19.74 -11.82 31.24
C ASN A 502 -18.50 -12.58 30.73
N SER A 503 -17.28 -12.15 31.04
CA SER A 503 -16.05 -12.83 30.58
C SER A 503 -15.65 -13.97 31.50
N GLU A 504 -15.31 -15.11 30.90
CA GLU A 504 -14.73 -16.28 31.60
C GLU A 504 -13.19 -16.22 31.69
N THR A 505 -12.54 -15.28 30.98
CA THR A 505 -11.07 -15.10 30.95
C THR A 505 -10.73 -13.61 31.06
N PHE A 506 -9.96 -13.24 32.09
CA PHE A 506 -9.57 -11.88 32.42
C PHE A 506 -8.12 -11.60 31.99
N ASN A 507 -7.85 -11.51 30.69
CA ASN A 507 -6.46 -11.38 30.21
C ASN A 507 -6.32 -10.40 29.03
N ASN A 508 -7.01 -9.25 29.11
CA ASN A 508 -6.85 -8.21 28.10
C ASN A 508 -6.44 -6.89 28.78
N SER A 509 -5.23 -6.43 28.47
CA SER A 509 -4.62 -5.23 29.07
C SER A 509 -5.40 -3.92 28.86
N ILE A 510 -6.30 -3.87 27.87
CA ILE A 510 -7.17 -2.71 27.62
C ILE A 510 -8.15 -2.48 28.79
N TYR A 511 -8.56 -3.52 29.49
CA TYR A 511 -9.53 -3.47 30.59
C TYR A 511 -8.88 -3.29 31.96
N ASP A 512 -7.55 -3.51 32.08
CA ASP A 512 -6.77 -3.28 33.29
C ASP A 512 -6.31 -1.81 33.33
N ILE A 513 -7.19 -0.95 33.85
CA ILE A 513 -6.98 0.51 33.84
C ILE A 513 -5.99 0.94 34.92
N ASN A 514 -5.77 0.11 35.94
CA ASN A 514 -4.91 0.44 37.08
C ASN A 514 -3.56 -0.29 37.03
N ASP A 515 -3.33 -1.15 35.98
CA ASP A 515 -2.09 -1.88 35.72
C ASP A 515 -1.66 -2.79 36.91
N ASP A 516 -2.67 -3.49 37.52
CA ASP A 516 -2.43 -4.43 38.63
C ASP A 516 -2.51 -5.91 38.22
N ASP A 517 -2.61 -6.19 36.90
CA ASP A 517 -2.76 -7.51 36.27
C ASP A 517 -4.12 -8.20 36.53
N ASP A 518 -5.08 -7.52 37.18
CA ASP A 518 -6.39 -8.06 37.55
C ASP A 518 -7.54 -7.17 37.04
N VAL A 519 -8.27 -7.56 36.00
CA VAL A 519 -9.44 -6.84 35.51
C VAL A 519 -10.63 -7.03 36.47
N ASN A 520 -10.99 -6.00 37.25
CA ASN A 520 -12.00 -6.08 38.26
C ASN A 520 -12.69 -4.69 38.54
N VAL A 521 -13.45 -4.59 39.62
CA VAL A 521 -14.16 -3.35 39.99
C VAL A 521 -13.21 -2.16 40.28
N SER A 522 -11.93 -2.42 40.59
CA SER A 522 -10.95 -1.34 40.81
C SER A 522 -10.70 -0.56 39.53
N ASP A 523 -10.71 -1.23 38.38
CA ASP A 523 -10.55 -0.63 37.06
C ASP A 523 -11.73 0.26 36.71
N VAL A 524 -12.95 -0.18 37.03
CA VAL A 524 -14.15 0.66 36.88
C VAL A 524 -14.03 1.94 37.69
N VAL A 525 -13.55 1.85 38.94
CA VAL A 525 -13.34 3.02 39.80
C VAL A 525 -12.25 3.93 39.20
N GLN A 526 -11.17 3.35 38.69
CA GLN A 526 -10.09 4.12 38.09
C GLN A 526 -10.57 4.82 36.79
N LEU A 527 -11.31 4.13 35.93
CA LEU A 527 -11.90 4.70 34.73
C LEU A 527 -12.87 5.86 35.04
N VAL A 528 -13.75 5.69 36.05
CA VAL A 528 -14.62 6.77 36.47
C VAL A 528 -13.82 7.97 37.00
N ASN A 529 -12.70 7.74 37.70
CA ASN A 529 -11.83 8.82 38.12
C ASN A 529 -11.13 9.53 36.93
N LEU A 530 -10.72 8.80 35.88
CA LEU A 530 -10.19 9.39 34.65
C LEU A 530 -11.24 10.33 34.04
N ILE A 531 -12.46 9.86 33.84
CA ILE A 531 -13.57 10.62 33.24
C ILE A 531 -13.92 11.89 34.08
N LEU A 532 -13.85 11.82 35.40
CA LEU A 532 -14.18 12.97 36.25
C LEU A 532 -13.07 14.02 36.37
N ASN A 533 -11.86 13.69 35.96
CA ASN A 533 -10.67 14.57 36.01
C ASN A 533 -10.28 15.17 34.63
N GLN A 534 -10.99 14.80 33.56
CA GLN A 534 -10.94 15.51 32.28
C GLN A 534 -11.72 16.83 32.40
#